data_ecd6dd1160830a59b7a1e48e0f3d916d
#
_entry.id   ecd6dd1160830a59b7a1e48e0f3d916d
#
_cell.length_a   1.000
_cell.length_b   1.000
_cell.length_c   1.000
_cell.angle_alpha   90.00
_cell.angle_beta   90.00
_cell.angle_gamma   90.00
#
_symmetry.space_group_name_H-M   'P 1'
#
loop_
_entity.id
_entity.type
_entity.pdbx_description
1 polymer ?
#
loop_
_entity_poly.entity_id
_entity_poly.type
_entity_poly.pdbx_seq_one_letter_code
_entity_poly.pdbx_strand_id
1 'polypeptide(L)'
;MKKRNSYLAGLLLLASSVALPIQAQNNGYGYYKDIFMDSGIRLNSLTDLPVSRYLGLSIEAFVSATHSPDRLTLRDTLLQREILTGTEDDLNGVLLYPDGEPRFRVLYMNGGKAAGHGKSLDVKGRQRMKDFIANGGSYVGTCAGAYIASMGSAVRGKEFQPNKTYLNIWPGTVRGTLLYKNHTSMTMEPGNPLLKYYSFGKDMKVDSIRHNGGCFAYFGEGSIIPEGTEVLMRYDYDTVAVNSKVKIHGEVSTWAYKANDEGGRVVMTGSHPEAVISGERLQFMAAMVKYAMDGNGKPNIKGELKPGETRHMVKGTADNDPAYTAIGDRQYHHFTLNIPKGTKKAKITLKGIEGKDNFDLSLLAKEGDFAFHQTTPLQDVSLGCNKTLVIDAPKAGQWYISVCCETTVETSNGKYGTEYIGRRDVLNGVPYTLLVTFE
;
A
#
# COMPACT_ATOMS: atom_id res chain seq x y z
N MET A 1 9.75 -68.60 -40.19
CA MET A 1 9.82 -68.04 -38.83
C MET A 1 10.09 -66.52 -38.88
N LYS A 2 9.06 -65.69 -38.74
CA LYS A 2 9.16 -64.19 -38.75
C LYS A 2 9.09 -63.71 -37.31
N LYS A 3 10.18 -63.07 -36.81
CA LYS A 3 10.19 -62.39 -35.53
C LYS A 3 9.50 -61.02 -35.67
N ARG A 4 8.48 -60.78 -34.90
CA ARG A 4 7.83 -59.47 -34.73
C ARG A 4 8.59 -58.66 -33.69
N ASN A 5 9.14 -57.52 -34.07
CA ASN A 5 9.66 -56.53 -33.13
C ASN A 5 8.50 -55.58 -32.78
N SER A 6 8.12 -55.58 -31.50
CA SER A 6 7.22 -54.61 -30.91
C SER A 6 8.01 -53.42 -30.40
N TYR A 7 7.80 -52.25 -30.98
CA TYR A 7 8.28 -50.99 -30.46
C TYR A 7 7.28 -50.44 -29.43
N LEU A 8 7.67 -50.41 -28.17
CA LEU A 8 6.98 -49.61 -27.16
C LEU A 8 7.35 -48.14 -27.36
N ALA A 9 6.41 -47.32 -27.80
CA ALA A 9 6.53 -45.88 -27.80
C ALA A 9 6.17 -45.36 -26.41
N GLY A 10 7.20 -44.96 -25.64
CA GLY A 10 6.99 -44.27 -24.38
C GLY A 10 6.57 -42.82 -24.63
N LEU A 11 5.31 -42.48 -24.29
CA LEU A 11 4.84 -41.11 -24.25
C LEU A 11 5.44 -40.44 -23.00
N LEU A 12 6.43 -39.59 -23.18
CA LEU A 12 6.84 -38.63 -22.14
C LEU A 12 5.81 -37.51 -22.10
N LEU A 13 4.94 -37.52 -21.12
CA LEU A 13 4.12 -36.39 -20.74
C LEU A 13 5.05 -35.33 -20.07
N LEU A 14 5.47 -34.34 -20.83
CA LEU A 14 6.01 -33.09 -20.29
C LEU A 14 4.87 -32.36 -19.57
N ALA A 15 4.77 -32.53 -18.27
CA ALA A 15 3.98 -31.67 -17.42
C ALA A 15 4.65 -30.29 -17.39
N SER A 16 4.25 -29.40 -18.31
CA SER A 16 4.52 -27.98 -18.18
C SER A 16 3.75 -27.48 -16.94
N SER A 17 4.44 -27.35 -15.82
CA SER A 17 3.94 -26.61 -14.67
C SER A 17 3.79 -25.15 -15.11
N VAL A 18 2.60 -24.80 -15.62
CA VAL A 18 2.17 -23.41 -15.70
C VAL A 18 2.11 -22.96 -14.24
N ALA A 19 3.13 -22.24 -13.81
CA ALA A 19 3.09 -21.50 -12.56
C ALA A 19 1.94 -20.50 -12.69
N LEU A 20 0.77 -20.85 -12.15
CA LEU A 20 -0.32 -19.90 -11.97
C LEU A 20 0.27 -18.71 -11.23
N PRO A 21 0.02 -17.46 -11.67
CA PRO A 21 0.47 -16.31 -10.94
C PRO A 21 -0.06 -16.48 -9.51
N ILE A 22 0.85 -16.48 -8.54
CA ILE A 22 0.48 -16.43 -7.13
C ILE A 22 -0.24 -15.09 -6.99
N GLN A 23 -1.57 -15.13 -7.02
CA GLN A 23 -2.38 -13.96 -6.65
C GLN A 23 -1.81 -13.51 -5.31
N ALA A 24 -1.37 -12.25 -5.23
CA ALA A 24 -1.00 -11.67 -3.96
C ALA A 24 -2.17 -11.98 -3.02
N GLN A 25 -1.91 -12.76 -1.98
CA GLN A 25 -2.94 -13.13 -1.03
C GLN A 25 -3.51 -11.82 -0.54
N ASN A 26 -4.74 -11.54 -0.93
CA ASN A 26 -5.53 -10.53 -0.28
C ASN A 26 -5.63 -11.02 1.16
N ASN A 27 -4.83 -10.44 2.06
CA ASN A 27 -4.74 -10.85 3.47
C ASN A 27 -6.03 -10.53 4.23
N GLY A 28 -7.15 -10.40 3.50
CA GLY A 28 -8.48 -10.22 4.07
C GLY A 28 -8.77 -8.79 4.53
N TYR A 29 -7.81 -7.86 4.45
CA TYR A 29 -8.03 -6.45 4.75
C TYR A 29 -8.63 -5.76 3.52
N GLY A 30 -9.79 -5.15 3.69
CA GLY A 30 -10.46 -4.43 2.62
C GLY A 30 -9.80 -3.10 2.34
N TYR A 31 -9.13 -3.01 1.20
CA TYR A 31 -8.63 -1.77 0.63
C TYR A 31 -9.35 -1.49 -0.69
N TYR A 32 -9.42 -0.22 -1.07
CA TYR A 32 -9.95 0.16 -2.37
C TYR A 32 -9.12 -0.44 -3.51
N LYS A 33 -7.80 -0.25 -3.45
CA LYS A 33 -6.82 -0.87 -4.37
C LYS A 33 -5.48 -1.15 -3.67
N ASP A 34 -4.59 -1.87 -4.37
CA ASP A 34 -3.31 -2.29 -3.78
C ASP A 34 -2.29 -1.17 -3.77
N ILE A 35 -2.04 -0.49 -4.91
CA ILE A 35 -0.95 0.47 -5.06
C ILE A 35 -1.48 1.83 -5.48
N PHE A 36 -1.05 2.87 -4.78
CA PHE A 36 -1.09 4.25 -5.26
C PHE A 36 0.33 4.72 -5.59
N MET A 37 0.55 5.13 -6.84
CA MET A 37 1.88 5.40 -7.36
C MET A 37 2.11 6.88 -7.65
N ASP A 38 3.16 7.47 -7.07
CA ASP A 38 3.78 8.67 -7.64
C ASP A 38 4.73 8.23 -8.76
N SER A 39 4.25 8.28 -9.99
CA SER A 39 4.98 7.79 -11.15
C SER A 39 6.20 8.66 -11.50
N GLY A 40 6.28 9.89 -10.99
CA GLY A 40 7.30 10.82 -11.43
C GLY A 40 7.30 10.97 -12.95
N ILE A 41 8.46 11.32 -13.54
CA ILE A 41 8.58 11.53 -14.99
C ILE A 41 9.25 10.38 -15.74
N ARG A 42 9.62 9.30 -15.09
CA ARG A 42 10.56 8.31 -15.66
C ARG A 42 9.94 7.00 -16.12
N LEU A 43 8.70 6.70 -15.77
CA LEU A 43 7.99 5.57 -16.32
C LEU A 43 7.40 5.95 -17.69
N ASN A 44 7.52 5.06 -18.65
CA ASN A 44 6.97 5.28 -20.01
C ASN A 44 5.44 5.32 -20.02
N SER A 45 4.82 4.71 -19.02
CA SER A 45 3.38 4.72 -18.76
C SER A 45 3.13 5.15 -17.33
N LEU A 46 2.23 6.10 -17.12
CA LEU A 46 1.87 6.63 -15.82
C LEU A 46 1.12 5.64 -14.94
N THR A 47 0.56 4.60 -15.54
CA THR A 47 -0.23 3.56 -14.86
C THR A 47 0.45 2.20 -14.91
N ASP A 48 1.65 2.11 -15.44
CA ASP A 48 2.36 0.86 -15.68
C ASP A 48 3.56 0.71 -14.74
N LEU A 49 3.41 -0.21 -13.81
CA LEU A 49 4.49 -0.68 -12.95
C LEU A 49 4.64 -2.19 -13.19
N PRO A 50 5.75 -2.68 -13.81
CA PRO A 50 5.88 -4.09 -14.17
C PRO A 50 5.60 -5.06 -13.02
N VAL A 51 5.99 -4.72 -11.79
CA VAL A 51 5.73 -5.54 -10.63
C VAL A 51 4.24 -5.66 -10.29
N SER A 52 3.41 -4.65 -10.56
CA SER A 52 1.96 -4.74 -10.31
C SER A 52 1.33 -5.81 -11.21
N ARG A 53 1.69 -5.84 -12.49
CA ARG A 53 1.26 -6.90 -13.42
C ARG A 53 1.78 -8.27 -13.02
N TYR A 54 3.04 -8.36 -12.63
CA TYR A 54 3.66 -9.61 -12.18
C TYR A 54 2.97 -10.21 -10.96
N LEU A 55 2.53 -9.37 -10.03
CA LEU A 55 1.84 -9.79 -8.80
C LEU A 55 0.30 -9.79 -8.92
N GLY A 56 -0.26 -9.35 -10.04
CA GLY A 56 -1.72 -9.20 -10.22
C GLY A 56 -2.34 -8.13 -9.32
N LEU A 57 -1.59 -7.04 -9.03
CA LEU A 57 -2.02 -5.96 -8.15
C LEU A 57 -2.72 -4.84 -8.91
N SER A 58 -3.77 -4.31 -8.32
CA SER A 58 -4.44 -3.10 -8.80
C SER A 58 -3.61 -1.85 -8.50
N ILE A 59 -3.62 -0.88 -9.43
CA ILE A 59 -2.80 0.32 -9.32
C ILE A 59 -3.56 1.56 -9.79
N GLU A 60 -3.36 2.66 -9.09
CA GLU A 60 -3.64 4.02 -9.54
C GLU A 60 -2.37 4.87 -9.45
N ALA A 61 -2.32 5.92 -10.23
CA ALA A 61 -1.13 6.76 -10.31
C ALA A 61 -1.48 8.25 -10.41
N PHE A 62 -0.59 9.07 -9.90
CA PHE A 62 -0.54 10.50 -10.18
C PHE A 62 0.89 10.92 -10.51
N VAL A 63 1.08 12.13 -10.98
CA VAL A 63 2.39 12.71 -11.27
C VAL A 63 2.65 13.90 -10.37
N SER A 64 3.59 13.79 -9.45
CA SER A 64 4.15 14.98 -8.84
C SER A 64 5.04 15.70 -9.86
N ALA A 65 4.76 16.94 -10.17
CA ALA A 65 5.40 17.75 -11.23
C ALA A 65 6.85 18.13 -10.90
N THR A 66 7.77 17.20 -10.99
CA THR A 66 9.06 17.36 -10.33
C THR A 66 10.23 17.71 -11.25
N HIS A 67 10.11 17.52 -12.57
CA HIS A 67 11.32 17.58 -13.40
C HIS A 67 11.24 18.39 -14.68
N SER A 68 10.08 18.78 -15.09
CA SER A 68 9.96 19.56 -16.32
C SER A 68 8.79 20.51 -16.16
N PRO A 69 9.03 21.76 -15.78
CA PRO A 69 8.03 22.81 -15.89
C PRO A 69 7.41 22.86 -17.29
N ASP A 70 8.14 22.39 -18.31
CA ASP A 70 7.68 22.32 -19.69
C ASP A 70 6.61 21.24 -19.96
N ARG A 71 6.37 20.31 -19.03
CA ARG A 71 5.42 19.19 -19.22
C ARG A 71 4.10 19.34 -18.47
N LEU A 72 4.09 20.09 -17.40
CA LEU A 72 2.89 20.38 -16.61
C LEU A 72 2.70 21.88 -16.52
N THR A 73 1.50 22.35 -16.83
CA THR A 73 1.11 23.73 -16.52
C THR A 73 0.94 23.91 -15.02
N LEU A 74 0.90 25.16 -14.55
CA LEU A 74 0.57 25.46 -13.15
C LEU A 74 -0.79 24.85 -12.75
N ARG A 75 -1.78 24.91 -13.66
CA ARG A 75 -3.11 24.31 -13.46
C ARG A 75 -3.02 22.79 -13.29
N ASP A 76 -2.27 22.11 -14.16
CA ASP A 76 -2.09 20.65 -14.07
C ASP A 76 -1.41 20.26 -12.73
N THR A 77 -0.43 21.03 -12.28
CA THR A 77 0.23 20.81 -10.99
C THR A 77 -0.75 20.94 -9.82
N LEU A 78 -1.64 21.92 -9.85
CA LEU A 78 -2.67 22.11 -8.82
C LEU A 78 -3.66 20.95 -8.82
N LEU A 79 -4.16 20.53 -9.99
CA LEU A 79 -5.07 19.39 -10.12
C LEU A 79 -4.46 18.09 -9.57
N GLN A 80 -3.19 17.83 -9.89
CA GLN A 80 -2.49 16.64 -9.36
C GLN A 80 -2.29 16.72 -7.84
N ARG A 81 -2.11 17.91 -7.30
CA ARG A 81 -2.04 18.11 -5.85
C ARG A 81 -3.38 17.86 -5.17
N GLU A 82 -4.48 18.33 -5.76
CA GLU A 82 -5.84 18.16 -5.24
C GLU A 82 -6.25 16.68 -5.13
N ILE A 83 -5.73 15.79 -5.97
CA ILE A 83 -5.90 14.34 -5.82
C ILE A 83 -5.49 13.87 -4.40
N LEU A 84 -4.40 14.41 -3.86
CA LEU A 84 -3.93 14.04 -2.52
C LEU A 84 -4.57 14.87 -1.42
N THR A 85 -4.79 16.15 -1.66
CA THR A 85 -5.18 17.09 -0.60
C THR A 85 -6.69 17.24 -0.45
N GLY A 86 -7.42 16.73 -1.43
CA GLY A 86 -8.87 16.84 -1.51
C GLY A 86 -9.37 18.20 -2.00
N THR A 87 -10.62 18.22 -2.31
CA THR A 87 -11.44 19.37 -2.73
C THR A 87 -12.65 19.48 -1.82
N GLU A 88 -13.63 20.35 -2.15
CA GLU A 88 -14.92 20.38 -1.46
C GLU A 88 -15.72 19.08 -1.67
N ASP A 89 -15.48 18.37 -2.79
CA ASP A 89 -16.18 17.12 -3.11
C ASP A 89 -15.54 15.88 -2.44
N ASP A 90 -14.27 15.96 -2.04
CA ASP A 90 -13.52 14.85 -1.45
C ASP A 90 -12.49 15.36 -0.41
N LEU A 91 -12.94 15.69 0.78
CA LEU A 91 -12.19 16.43 1.79
C LEU A 91 -10.84 15.79 2.19
N ASN A 92 -10.70 14.46 2.10
CA ASN A 92 -9.44 13.76 2.38
C ASN A 92 -8.57 13.51 1.15
N GLY A 93 -9.04 13.85 -0.04
CA GLY A 93 -8.43 13.37 -1.28
C GLY A 93 -8.62 11.86 -1.42
N VAL A 94 -7.85 11.24 -2.32
CA VAL A 94 -8.04 9.83 -2.66
C VAL A 94 -7.16 8.87 -1.86
N LEU A 95 -6.22 9.35 -1.07
CA LEU A 95 -5.26 8.50 -0.37
C LEU A 95 -5.82 7.91 0.92
N LEU A 96 -6.73 8.64 1.58
CA LEU A 96 -7.34 8.26 2.85
C LEU A 96 -8.85 8.17 2.73
N TYR A 97 -9.44 7.24 3.48
CA TYR A 97 -10.87 7.18 3.73
C TYR A 97 -11.35 8.36 4.58
N PRO A 98 -12.67 8.63 4.67
CA PRO A 98 -13.21 9.72 5.47
C PRO A 98 -12.77 9.72 6.93
N ASP A 99 -12.54 8.56 7.51
CA ASP A 99 -12.07 8.35 8.88
C ASP A 99 -10.55 8.38 9.06
N GLY A 100 -9.81 8.60 7.97
CA GLY A 100 -8.34 8.66 7.94
C GLY A 100 -7.64 7.33 7.71
N GLU A 101 -8.36 6.21 7.60
CA GLU A 101 -7.76 4.93 7.23
C GLU A 101 -7.22 4.94 5.79
N PRO A 102 -6.14 4.15 5.49
CA PRO A 102 -5.58 4.08 4.16
C PRO A 102 -6.53 3.44 3.15
N ARG A 103 -6.74 4.08 1.98
CA ARG A 103 -7.50 3.48 0.87
C ARG A 103 -6.69 2.47 0.05
N PHE A 104 -5.37 2.56 0.09
CA PHE A 104 -4.44 1.69 -0.62
C PHE A 104 -3.58 0.91 0.37
N ARG A 105 -3.05 -0.24 -0.07
CA ARG A 105 -2.12 -1.03 0.75
C ARG A 105 -0.72 -0.42 0.76
N VAL A 106 -0.28 0.09 -0.39
CA VAL A 106 1.08 0.61 -0.59
C VAL A 106 1.05 1.93 -1.34
N LEU A 107 1.75 2.92 -0.80
CA LEU A 107 2.16 4.11 -1.53
C LEU A 107 3.54 3.83 -2.14
N TYR A 108 3.63 3.83 -3.47
CA TYR A 108 4.90 3.69 -4.17
C TYR A 108 5.40 5.04 -4.69
N MET A 109 6.64 5.40 -4.37
CA MET A 109 7.28 6.61 -4.85
C MET A 109 8.53 6.29 -5.67
N ASN A 110 8.49 6.70 -6.93
CA ASN A 110 9.50 6.43 -7.93
C ASN A 110 10.74 7.34 -7.81
N GLY A 111 11.75 7.03 -8.61
CA GLY A 111 12.94 7.85 -8.78
C GLY A 111 12.66 9.23 -9.37
N GLY A 112 13.59 10.17 -9.18
CA GLY A 112 13.46 11.53 -9.69
C GLY A 112 14.33 12.51 -8.93
N LYS A 113 13.76 13.66 -8.55
CA LYS A 113 14.41 14.69 -7.73
C LYS A 113 13.63 14.85 -6.41
N ALA A 114 14.11 14.21 -5.35
CA ALA A 114 13.39 14.12 -4.06
C ALA A 114 12.87 15.48 -3.53
N ALA A 115 13.72 16.51 -3.51
CA ALA A 115 13.28 17.85 -3.10
C ALA A 115 12.22 18.46 -4.04
N GLY A 116 12.23 18.07 -5.32
CA GLY A 116 11.20 18.46 -6.29
C GLY A 116 9.88 17.80 -5.96
N HIS A 117 9.85 16.46 -5.74
CA HIS A 117 8.67 15.75 -5.28
C HIS A 117 8.06 16.42 -4.04
N GLY A 118 8.89 16.62 -3.01
CA GLY A 118 8.41 17.21 -1.77
C GLY A 118 7.87 18.63 -1.89
N LYS A 119 8.42 19.44 -2.79
CA LYS A 119 7.92 20.80 -3.06
C LYS A 119 6.58 20.75 -3.81
N SER A 120 6.45 19.89 -4.81
CA SER A 120 5.19 19.79 -5.59
C SER A 120 4.03 19.25 -4.78
N LEU A 121 4.28 18.36 -3.82
CA LEU A 121 3.27 17.85 -2.89
C LEU A 121 2.73 18.93 -1.95
N ASP A 122 3.52 19.98 -1.69
CA ASP A 122 3.24 20.99 -0.66
C ASP A 122 3.16 20.41 0.77
N VAL A 123 2.87 21.25 1.74
CA VAL A 123 2.77 20.84 3.16
C VAL A 123 1.62 19.87 3.35
N LYS A 124 0.43 20.16 2.82
CA LYS A 124 -0.77 19.36 2.98
C LYS A 124 -0.63 17.98 2.33
N GLY A 125 -0.11 17.90 1.09
CA GLY A 125 0.11 16.61 0.41
C GLY A 125 1.16 15.74 1.13
N ARG A 126 2.25 16.34 1.62
CA ARG A 126 3.21 15.59 2.45
C ARG A 126 2.59 15.09 3.75
N GLN A 127 1.73 15.89 4.38
CA GLN A 127 1.03 15.45 5.59
C GLN A 127 0.11 14.28 5.29
N ARG A 128 -0.68 14.30 4.20
CA ARG A 128 -1.52 13.18 3.78
C ARG A 128 -0.73 11.87 3.60
N MET A 129 0.45 11.94 3.01
CA MET A 129 1.33 10.76 2.88
C MET A 129 1.86 10.26 4.23
N LYS A 130 2.16 11.15 5.17
CA LYS A 130 2.56 10.77 6.54
C LYS A 130 1.40 10.11 7.28
N ASP A 131 0.20 10.69 7.21
CA ASP A 131 -1.00 10.15 7.83
C ASP A 131 -1.33 8.76 7.26
N PHE A 132 -1.17 8.57 5.95
CA PHE A 132 -1.32 7.27 5.30
C PHE A 132 -0.42 6.20 5.93
N ILE A 133 0.86 6.50 6.16
CA ILE A 133 1.80 5.56 6.77
C ILE A 133 1.49 5.37 8.25
N ALA A 134 1.22 6.45 8.99
CA ALA A 134 0.92 6.40 10.41
C ALA A 134 -0.34 5.57 10.70
N ASN A 135 -1.33 5.61 9.81
CA ASN A 135 -2.61 4.91 9.92
C ASN A 135 -2.60 3.50 9.29
N GLY A 136 -1.43 2.95 8.95
CA GLY A 136 -1.29 1.54 8.58
C GLY A 136 -1.03 1.25 7.11
N GLY A 137 -1.05 2.23 6.22
CA GLY A 137 -0.64 2.08 4.82
C GLY A 137 0.87 1.97 4.69
N SER A 138 1.38 1.05 3.88
CA SER A 138 2.82 0.83 3.71
C SER A 138 3.42 1.67 2.59
N TYR A 139 4.74 1.75 2.54
CA TYR A 139 5.49 2.57 1.59
C TYR A 139 6.58 1.77 0.90
N VAL A 140 6.75 1.98 -0.39
CA VAL A 140 7.93 1.53 -1.15
C VAL A 140 8.53 2.72 -1.89
N GLY A 141 9.83 2.98 -1.67
CA GLY A 141 10.53 4.07 -2.31
C GLY A 141 11.80 3.62 -3.03
N THR A 142 11.96 4.05 -4.29
CA THR A 142 13.17 3.79 -5.08
C THR A 142 13.89 5.10 -5.39
N CYS A 143 15.22 5.13 -5.30
CA CYS A 143 16.07 6.30 -5.59
C CYS A 143 15.57 7.58 -4.88
N ALA A 144 14.89 8.50 -5.58
CA ALA A 144 14.33 9.71 -4.98
C ALA A 144 13.25 9.39 -3.93
N GLY A 145 12.49 8.30 -4.10
CA GLY A 145 11.55 7.80 -3.10
C GLY A 145 12.25 7.40 -1.79
N ALA A 146 13.43 6.80 -1.87
CA ALA A 146 14.22 6.50 -0.67
C ALA A 146 14.75 7.78 0.01
N TYR A 147 15.20 8.77 -0.77
CA TYR A 147 15.61 10.07 -0.22
C TYR A 147 14.46 10.78 0.51
N ILE A 148 13.30 10.93 -0.13
CA ILE A 148 12.18 11.70 0.43
C ILE A 148 11.57 11.04 1.67
N ALA A 149 11.69 9.71 1.79
CA ALA A 149 11.26 8.99 2.99
C ALA A 149 12.11 9.34 4.22
N SER A 150 13.38 9.72 4.03
CA SER A 150 14.34 10.05 5.10
C SER A 150 14.15 11.46 5.70
N MET A 151 14.95 11.76 6.72
CA MET A 151 15.08 13.13 7.23
C MET A 151 15.87 14.03 6.27
N GLY A 152 16.77 13.47 5.48
CA GLY A 152 17.66 14.21 4.60
C GLY A 152 19.01 13.53 4.41
N SER A 153 19.89 14.18 3.63
CA SER A 153 21.22 13.67 3.34
C SER A 153 22.26 14.20 4.33
N ALA A 154 22.95 13.29 5.01
CA ALA A 154 24.10 13.62 5.82
C ALA A 154 25.29 14.00 4.91
N VAL A 155 26.04 15.04 5.30
CA VAL A 155 27.26 15.47 4.65
C VAL A 155 28.41 15.35 5.66
N ARG A 156 29.42 14.55 5.31
CA ARG A 156 30.58 14.33 6.20
C ARG A 156 31.20 15.67 6.64
N GLY A 157 31.44 15.80 7.93
CA GLY A 157 32.07 17.00 8.52
C GLY A 157 31.17 18.24 8.58
N LYS A 158 29.84 18.07 8.37
CA LYS A 158 28.85 19.13 8.57
C LYS A 158 27.79 18.66 9.54
N GLU A 159 27.29 19.59 10.35
CA GLU A 159 26.12 19.35 11.18
C GLU A 159 24.91 18.97 10.27
N PHE A 160 24.20 17.93 10.66
CA PHE A 160 23.03 17.49 9.91
C PHE A 160 21.87 18.48 10.08
N GLN A 161 21.26 18.85 8.96
CA GLN A 161 20.05 19.66 8.92
C GLN A 161 18.93 18.91 8.19
N PRO A 162 17.76 18.68 8.83
CA PRO A 162 16.63 18.02 8.20
C PRO A 162 16.13 18.78 6.96
N ASN A 163 15.74 18.04 5.93
CA ASN A 163 15.15 18.62 4.74
C ASN A 163 13.64 18.81 4.93
N LYS A 164 13.19 20.05 5.05
CA LYS A 164 11.79 20.44 5.28
C LYS A 164 10.82 19.99 4.18
N THR A 165 11.34 19.58 3.01
CA THR A 165 10.51 19.09 1.90
C THR A 165 10.40 17.56 1.87
N TYR A 166 11.06 16.84 2.79
CA TYR A 166 11.01 15.41 2.87
C TYR A 166 9.85 14.93 3.76
N LEU A 167 9.45 13.67 3.58
CA LEU A 167 8.35 13.06 4.34
C LEU A 167 8.76 12.71 5.76
N ASN A 168 10.03 12.34 5.98
CA ASN A 168 10.52 11.92 7.29
C ASN A 168 9.67 10.77 7.90
N ILE A 169 9.26 9.81 7.08
CA ILE A 169 8.55 8.59 7.50
C ILE A 169 9.49 7.48 7.95
N TRP A 170 10.75 7.56 7.59
CA TRP A 170 11.89 6.93 8.22
C TRP A 170 12.79 8.04 8.79
N PRO A 171 12.80 8.27 10.11
CA PRO A 171 13.51 9.38 10.72
C PRO A 171 15.02 9.12 10.83
N GLY A 172 15.63 8.73 9.72
CA GLY A 172 17.03 8.44 9.57
C GLY A 172 17.69 9.26 8.45
N THR A 173 19.02 9.19 8.39
CA THR A 173 19.82 9.91 7.41
C THR A 173 20.29 9.01 6.27
N VAL A 174 20.26 9.53 5.06
CA VAL A 174 20.84 8.91 3.88
C VAL A 174 22.09 9.65 3.41
N ARG A 175 22.85 9.02 2.52
CA ARG A 175 23.93 9.67 1.79
C ARG A 175 23.87 9.28 0.31
N GLY A 176 24.16 10.24 -0.57
CA GLY A 176 24.18 10.02 -2.00
C GLY A 176 25.39 9.18 -2.44
N THR A 177 25.17 8.26 -3.36
CA THR A 177 26.22 7.41 -3.93
C THR A 177 27.13 8.16 -4.90
N LEU A 178 26.66 9.27 -5.48
CA LEU A 178 27.30 10.01 -6.58
C LEU A 178 27.61 9.15 -7.83
N LEU A 179 26.92 8.02 -7.95
CA LEU A 179 27.08 7.08 -9.05
C LEU A 179 25.94 7.26 -10.06
N TYR A 180 26.27 7.68 -11.27
CA TYR A 180 25.29 8.03 -12.31
C TYR A 180 25.38 7.09 -13.50
N LYS A 181 24.24 6.78 -14.15
CA LYS A 181 24.12 5.98 -15.36
C LYS A 181 24.88 4.64 -15.27
N ASN A 182 24.75 3.95 -14.15
CA ASN A 182 25.48 2.74 -13.83
C ASN A 182 24.52 1.59 -13.47
N HIS A 183 25.09 0.42 -13.20
CA HIS A 183 24.42 -0.73 -12.63
C HIS A 183 25.20 -1.15 -11.40
N THR A 184 24.49 -1.61 -10.36
CA THR A 184 25.06 -2.09 -9.11
C THR A 184 24.56 -3.49 -8.82
N SER A 185 25.39 -4.29 -8.14
CA SER A 185 24.96 -5.54 -7.52
C SER A 185 24.71 -5.31 -6.04
N MET A 186 23.87 -6.13 -5.43
CA MET A 186 23.55 -6.05 -4.01
C MET A 186 23.56 -7.45 -3.41
N THR A 187 24.10 -7.57 -2.20
CA THR A 187 24.10 -8.80 -1.41
C THR A 187 23.09 -8.67 -0.28
N MET A 188 22.31 -9.70 -0.05
CA MET A 188 21.33 -9.77 1.04
C MET A 188 22.00 -10.03 2.37
N GLU A 189 21.47 -9.44 3.42
CA GLU A 189 21.88 -9.79 4.78
C GLU A 189 21.45 -11.22 5.14
N PRO A 190 22.23 -11.92 5.99
CA PRO A 190 21.82 -13.23 6.51
C PRO A 190 20.46 -13.16 7.22
N GLY A 191 19.58 -14.12 6.94
CA GLY A 191 18.22 -14.14 7.50
C GLY A 191 17.27 -13.09 6.91
N ASN A 192 17.59 -12.55 5.76
CA ASN A 192 16.80 -11.51 5.09
C ASN A 192 15.34 -11.92 4.90
N PRO A 193 14.36 -11.13 5.39
CA PRO A 193 12.93 -11.44 5.27
C PRO A 193 12.43 -11.51 3.83
N LEU A 194 13.12 -10.90 2.85
CA LEU A 194 12.77 -11.00 1.44
C LEU A 194 12.90 -12.43 0.89
N LEU A 195 13.73 -13.27 1.50
CA LEU A 195 13.88 -14.69 1.15
C LEU A 195 12.62 -15.52 1.40
N LYS A 196 11.68 -15.03 2.21
CA LYS A 196 10.34 -15.61 2.37
C LYS A 196 9.57 -15.66 1.04
N TYR A 197 9.85 -14.74 0.11
CA TYR A 197 9.10 -14.59 -1.13
C TYR A 197 9.78 -15.22 -2.33
N TYR A 198 11.10 -15.13 -2.43
CA TYR A 198 11.88 -15.64 -3.57
C TYR A 198 13.26 -16.12 -3.12
N SER A 199 13.84 -17.09 -3.84
CA SER A 199 15.14 -17.70 -3.51
C SER A 199 16.35 -16.95 -4.04
N PHE A 200 16.19 -16.03 -4.96
CA PHE A 200 17.24 -15.19 -5.56
C PHE A 200 18.48 -16.01 -5.97
N GLY A 201 18.30 -17.01 -6.87
CA GLY A 201 19.37 -17.87 -7.36
C GLY A 201 20.08 -18.73 -6.30
N LYS A 202 19.79 -18.56 -5.02
CA LYS A 202 20.42 -19.16 -3.84
C LYS A 202 21.80 -18.60 -3.49
N ASP A 203 22.33 -17.64 -4.22
CA ASP A 203 23.60 -16.96 -3.91
C ASP A 203 23.42 -15.69 -3.07
N MET A 204 22.16 -15.35 -2.75
CA MET A 204 21.79 -14.17 -1.95
C MET A 204 22.22 -12.83 -2.60
N LYS A 205 22.36 -12.81 -3.92
CA LYS A 205 22.72 -11.60 -4.68
C LYS A 205 21.62 -11.22 -5.66
N VAL A 206 21.59 -9.95 -6.00
CA VAL A 206 20.81 -9.43 -7.12
C VAL A 206 21.73 -8.54 -7.93
N ASP A 207 21.99 -8.97 -9.16
CA ASP A 207 22.98 -8.34 -10.01
C ASP A 207 22.38 -7.30 -10.95
N SER A 208 23.28 -6.38 -11.40
CA SER A 208 23.01 -5.47 -12.50
C SER A 208 21.73 -4.62 -12.36
N ILE A 209 21.46 -4.12 -11.15
CA ILE A 209 20.35 -3.20 -10.90
C ILE A 209 20.76 -1.80 -11.36
N ARG A 210 19.90 -1.17 -12.16
CA ARG A 210 20.13 0.21 -12.61
C ARG A 210 20.31 1.17 -11.43
N HIS A 211 21.33 2.03 -11.54
CA HIS A 211 21.64 3.03 -10.53
C HIS A 211 21.90 4.41 -11.19
N ASN A 212 21.30 5.45 -10.63
CA ASN A 212 21.45 6.80 -11.18
C ASN A 212 21.29 7.89 -10.11
N GLY A 213 22.37 8.13 -9.36
CA GLY A 213 22.38 9.15 -8.32
C GLY A 213 21.59 8.78 -7.05
N GLY A 214 21.36 7.48 -6.84
CA GLY A 214 20.66 6.97 -5.66
C GLY A 214 21.40 7.17 -4.34
N CYS A 215 20.87 6.64 -3.27
CA CYS A 215 21.39 6.78 -1.91
C CYS A 215 21.65 5.43 -1.23
N PHE A 216 22.17 5.51 -0.04
CA PHE A 216 22.25 4.44 0.94
C PHE A 216 21.84 4.98 2.32
N ALA A 217 21.32 4.12 3.18
CA ALA A 217 21.14 4.46 4.58
C ALA A 217 22.53 4.65 5.20
N TYR A 218 22.77 5.80 5.81
CA TYR A 218 24.10 6.19 6.26
C TYR A 218 24.28 5.92 7.75
N PHE A 219 25.18 4.98 8.06
CA PHE A 219 25.52 4.53 9.42
C PHE A 219 26.85 5.09 9.94
N GLY A 220 27.46 6.05 9.22
CA GLY A 220 28.72 6.64 9.59
C GLY A 220 28.59 7.79 10.58
N GLU A 221 29.71 8.45 10.84
CA GLU A 221 29.79 9.60 11.74
C GLU A 221 28.77 10.70 11.39
N GLY A 222 28.02 11.18 12.40
CA GLY A 222 26.96 12.17 12.24
C GLY A 222 25.67 11.63 11.63
N SER A 223 25.51 10.31 11.53
CA SER A 223 24.24 9.69 11.10
C SER A 223 23.22 9.70 12.22
N ILE A 224 21.95 9.68 11.80
CA ILE A 224 20.79 9.37 12.65
C ILE A 224 20.16 8.11 12.06
N ILE A 225 20.06 7.04 12.86
CA ILE A 225 19.42 5.79 12.48
C ILE A 225 18.40 5.47 13.57
N PRO A 226 17.10 5.45 13.24
CA PRO A 226 16.08 5.10 14.21
C PRO A 226 16.16 3.63 14.60
N GLU A 227 15.82 3.34 15.85
CA GLU A 227 15.62 1.99 16.34
C GLU A 227 14.56 1.28 15.47
N GLY A 228 14.71 -0.02 15.24
CA GLY A 228 13.82 -0.79 14.36
C GLY A 228 14.12 -0.63 12.86
N THR A 229 15.21 0.06 12.48
CA THR A 229 15.69 0.03 11.10
C THR A 229 16.27 -1.34 10.77
N GLU A 230 15.67 -2.03 9.80
CA GLU A 230 16.12 -3.32 9.29
C GLU A 230 17.01 -3.13 8.07
N VAL A 231 18.24 -3.63 8.12
CA VAL A 231 19.13 -3.69 6.96
C VAL A 231 18.77 -4.91 6.14
N LEU A 232 18.34 -4.72 4.88
CA LEU A 232 17.93 -5.81 4.00
C LEU A 232 19.05 -6.22 3.05
N MET A 233 19.71 -5.24 2.40
CA MET A 233 20.78 -5.51 1.44
C MET A 233 21.87 -4.46 1.51
N ARG A 234 23.08 -4.85 1.07
CA ARG A 234 24.22 -3.94 0.90
C ARG A 234 24.68 -3.90 -0.55
N TYR A 235 25.25 -2.77 -0.96
CA TYR A 235 25.91 -2.68 -2.25
C TYR A 235 27.12 -3.61 -2.32
N ASP A 236 27.14 -4.47 -3.33
CA ASP A 236 28.29 -5.29 -3.73
C ASP A 236 28.88 -4.68 -5.01
N TYR A 237 29.49 -3.51 -4.87
CA TYR A 237 29.99 -2.74 -5.99
C TYR A 237 31.31 -2.09 -5.63
N ASP A 238 32.37 -2.58 -6.28
CA ASP A 238 33.71 -2.02 -6.09
C ASP A 238 33.89 -0.76 -6.95
N THR A 239 33.95 0.38 -6.31
CA THR A 239 34.05 1.71 -6.93
C THR A 239 35.46 2.07 -7.40
N VAL A 240 36.36 1.12 -7.60
CA VAL A 240 37.70 1.41 -8.17
C VAL A 240 37.60 1.92 -9.62
N ALA A 241 36.49 1.67 -10.28
CA ALA A 241 36.23 2.16 -11.63
C ALA A 241 35.47 3.47 -11.62
N VAL A 242 36.10 4.53 -12.07
CA VAL A 242 35.52 5.75 -12.60
C VAL A 242 35.00 6.78 -11.59
N ASN A 243 35.86 7.73 -11.16
CA ASN A 243 35.52 9.07 -10.65
C ASN A 243 34.48 9.21 -9.52
N SER A 244 34.07 8.14 -8.83
CA SER A 244 33.22 8.27 -7.65
C SER A 244 34.08 8.66 -6.43
N LYS A 245 33.80 9.82 -5.86
CA LYS A 245 34.40 10.29 -4.59
C LYS A 245 33.84 9.54 -3.37
N VAL A 246 32.83 8.69 -3.57
CA VAL A 246 32.15 7.93 -2.51
C VAL A 246 32.30 6.45 -2.78
N LYS A 247 32.91 5.74 -1.85
CA LYS A 247 32.93 4.29 -1.83
C LYS A 247 31.59 3.80 -1.33
N ILE A 248 30.95 2.88 -2.04
CA ILE A 248 29.62 2.35 -1.71
C ILE A 248 29.59 0.86 -1.37
N HIS A 249 30.68 0.13 -1.63
CA HIS A 249 30.78 -1.28 -1.26
C HIS A 249 30.54 -1.48 0.24
N GLY A 250 29.62 -2.39 0.59
CA GLY A 250 29.20 -2.64 1.96
C GLY A 250 28.20 -1.64 2.55
N GLU A 251 27.93 -0.52 1.89
CA GLU A 251 26.91 0.42 2.35
C GLU A 251 25.50 -0.12 2.17
N VAL A 252 24.57 0.29 3.02
CA VAL A 252 23.19 -0.21 3.06
C VAL A 252 22.39 0.29 1.86
N SER A 253 22.16 -0.59 0.89
CA SER A 253 21.45 -0.28 -0.36
C SER A 253 19.93 -0.35 -0.24
N THR A 254 19.44 -1.25 0.61
CA THR A 254 18.01 -1.51 0.83
C THR A 254 17.77 -1.73 2.31
N TRP A 255 16.75 -1.05 2.84
CA TRP A 255 16.37 -1.10 4.26
C TRP A 255 14.88 -0.95 4.44
N ALA A 256 14.39 -1.39 5.60
CA ALA A 256 13.00 -1.21 6.00
C ALA A 256 12.89 -0.61 7.39
N TYR A 257 11.70 -0.10 7.69
CA TYR A 257 11.38 0.50 8.98
C TYR A 257 9.88 0.38 9.25
N LYS A 258 9.54 0.15 10.48
CA LYS A 258 8.17 0.23 10.98
C LYS A 258 8.19 0.92 12.33
N ALA A 259 7.49 2.04 12.45
CA ALA A 259 7.54 2.87 13.65
C ALA A 259 6.87 2.20 14.86
N ASN A 260 5.78 1.46 14.62
CA ASN A 260 4.99 0.74 15.63
C ASN A 260 4.10 -0.30 14.94
N ASP A 261 3.32 -1.05 15.69
CA ASP A 261 2.45 -2.12 15.16
C ASP A 261 1.26 -1.59 14.37
N GLU A 262 0.80 -0.38 14.62
CA GLU A 262 -0.35 0.26 13.96
C GLU A 262 0.03 0.89 12.63
N GLY A 263 1.21 1.47 12.52
CA GLY A 263 1.74 2.07 11.30
C GLY A 263 2.10 1.05 10.23
N GLY A 264 2.22 1.50 8.99
CA GLY A 264 2.69 0.70 7.87
C GLY A 264 4.21 0.55 7.81
N ARG A 265 4.68 -0.44 7.06
CA ARG A 265 6.11 -0.63 6.82
C ARG A 265 6.61 0.25 5.68
N VAL A 266 7.75 0.88 5.89
CA VAL A 266 8.47 1.70 4.91
C VAL A 266 9.65 0.87 4.38
N VAL A 267 9.67 0.57 3.08
CA VAL A 267 10.73 -0.21 2.41
C VAL A 267 11.40 0.65 1.36
N MET A 268 12.70 0.78 1.41
CA MET A 268 13.47 1.74 0.61
C MET A 268 14.66 1.07 -0.07
N THR A 269 14.94 1.47 -1.31
CA THR A 269 16.19 1.14 -1.99
C THR A 269 16.75 2.34 -2.73
N GLY A 270 18.07 2.51 -2.72
CA GLY A 270 18.74 3.58 -3.46
C GLY A 270 18.82 3.33 -4.98
N SER A 271 18.51 2.13 -5.45
CA SER A 271 18.60 1.71 -6.86
C SER A 271 17.24 1.79 -7.58
N HIS A 272 17.23 1.38 -8.85
CA HIS A 272 16.07 1.45 -9.75
C HIS A 272 15.64 0.06 -10.25
N PRO A 273 15.00 -0.80 -9.42
CA PRO A 273 14.46 -2.09 -9.86
C PRO A 273 13.11 -1.98 -10.59
N GLU A 274 12.44 -0.84 -10.51
CA GLU A 274 11.04 -0.66 -10.91
C GLU A 274 10.73 -0.88 -12.39
N ALA A 275 11.68 -0.63 -13.28
CA ALA A 275 11.49 -0.74 -14.73
C ALA A 275 11.79 -2.14 -15.30
N VAL A 276 12.11 -3.11 -14.43
CA VAL A 276 12.51 -4.46 -14.84
C VAL A 276 11.29 -5.36 -15.01
N ILE A 277 11.25 -6.12 -16.12
CA ILE A 277 10.09 -6.92 -16.51
C ILE A 277 10.25 -8.43 -16.26
N SER A 278 11.44 -8.89 -15.86
CA SER A 278 11.70 -10.32 -15.65
C SER A 278 12.93 -10.56 -14.77
N GLY A 279 13.11 -11.82 -14.34
CA GLY A 279 14.27 -12.29 -13.59
C GLY A 279 14.33 -11.81 -12.15
N GLU A 280 15.49 -12.00 -11.50
CA GLU A 280 15.67 -11.71 -10.07
C GLU A 280 15.46 -10.26 -9.68
N ARG A 281 15.75 -9.33 -10.58
CA ARG A 281 15.50 -7.90 -10.35
C ARG A 281 14.01 -7.58 -10.25
N LEU A 282 13.15 -8.26 -11.03
CA LEU A 282 11.70 -8.16 -10.89
C LEU A 282 11.24 -8.84 -9.59
N GLN A 283 11.80 -10.02 -9.26
CA GLN A 283 11.54 -10.71 -8.01
C GLN A 283 11.96 -9.87 -6.80
N PHE A 284 13.07 -9.14 -6.89
CA PHE A 284 13.50 -8.20 -5.85
C PHE A 284 12.47 -7.08 -5.63
N MET A 285 12.02 -6.44 -6.70
CA MET A 285 10.95 -5.41 -6.58
C MET A 285 9.66 -6.02 -6.02
N ALA A 286 9.30 -7.23 -6.46
CA ALA A 286 8.14 -7.96 -5.96
C ALA A 286 8.26 -8.34 -4.48
N ALA A 287 9.44 -8.74 -4.03
CA ALA A 287 9.71 -9.02 -2.62
C ALA A 287 9.57 -7.76 -1.76
N MET A 288 10.11 -6.61 -2.21
CA MET A 288 9.95 -5.34 -1.50
C MET A 288 8.47 -4.95 -1.35
N VAL A 289 7.68 -5.07 -2.44
CA VAL A 289 6.24 -4.74 -2.40
C VAL A 289 5.51 -5.70 -1.46
N LYS A 290 5.73 -7.02 -1.55
CA LYS A 290 5.11 -8.00 -0.64
C LYS A 290 5.50 -7.74 0.80
N TYR A 291 6.78 -7.44 1.06
CA TYR A 291 7.27 -7.16 2.41
C TYR A 291 6.66 -5.90 2.99
N ALA A 292 6.47 -4.86 2.17
CA ALA A 292 5.72 -3.68 2.55
C ALA A 292 4.26 -4.04 2.90
N MET A 293 3.56 -4.76 2.01
CA MET A 293 2.17 -5.17 2.22
C MET A 293 1.96 -6.03 3.47
N ASP A 294 2.87 -6.96 3.76
CA ASP A 294 2.84 -7.77 5.00
C ASP A 294 3.07 -6.92 6.27
N GLY A 295 3.52 -5.69 6.11
CA GLY A 295 3.74 -4.72 7.19
C GLY A 295 2.60 -3.72 7.40
N ASN A 296 1.50 -3.83 6.65
CA ASN A 296 0.33 -2.96 6.84
C ASN A 296 -0.23 -3.08 8.26
N GLY A 297 -0.87 -1.99 8.73
CA GLY A 297 -1.61 -1.99 9.98
C GLY A 297 -2.78 -2.97 9.96
N LYS A 298 -3.29 -3.32 11.15
CA LYS A 298 -4.51 -4.13 11.28
C LYS A 298 -5.75 -3.25 11.04
N PRO A 299 -6.89 -3.85 10.61
CA PRO A 299 -8.14 -3.12 10.52
C PRO A 299 -8.57 -2.56 11.88
N ASN A 300 -9.12 -1.35 11.89
CA ASN A 300 -9.63 -0.74 13.10
C ASN A 300 -11.05 -1.23 13.44
N ILE A 301 -11.33 -1.39 14.73
CA ILE A 301 -12.66 -1.68 15.25
C ILE A 301 -13.34 -0.35 15.58
N LYS A 302 -14.50 -0.09 14.98
CA LYS A 302 -15.29 1.14 15.20
C LYS A 302 -16.02 1.16 16.55
N GLY A 303 -15.93 0.08 17.30
CA GLY A 303 -16.48 -0.08 18.65
C GLY A 303 -17.36 -1.32 18.79
N GLU A 304 -17.93 -1.50 19.98
CA GLU A 304 -18.85 -2.58 20.28
C GLU A 304 -20.30 -2.18 19.97
N LEU A 305 -21.04 -3.08 19.34
CA LEU A 305 -22.49 -2.95 19.13
C LEU A 305 -23.22 -3.42 20.39
N LYS A 306 -24.11 -2.60 20.90
CA LYS A 306 -24.96 -2.93 22.05
C LYS A 306 -26.36 -3.28 21.59
N PRO A 307 -26.91 -4.45 21.99
CA PRO A 307 -28.26 -4.83 21.60
C PRO A 307 -29.32 -3.82 22.05
N GLY A 308 -30.22 -3.46 21.16
CA GLY A 308 -31.27 -2.44 21.38
C GLY A 308 -30.81 -0.99 21.18
N GLU A 309 -29.52 -0.73 21.03
CA GLU A 309 -28.99 0.62 20.74
C GLU A 309 -28.65 0.78 19.26
N THR A 310 -29.12 1.89 18.67
CA THR A 310 -28.76 2.19 17.27
C THR A 310 -27.40 2.86 17.21
N ARG A 311 -26.47 2.26 16.45
CA ARG A 311 -25.18 2.86 16.12
C ARG A 311 -25.33 3.74 14.90
N HIS A 312 -24.97 5.01 14.98
CA HIS A 312 -25.04 5.99 13.89
C HIS A 312 -23.65 6.24 13.32
N MET A 313 -23.44 5.92 12.06
CA MET A 313 -22.21 6.15 11.31
C MET A 313 -22.46 7.27 10.29
N VAL A 314 -22.54 8.51 10.80
CA VAL A 314 -23.03 9.67 10.01
C VAL A 314 -22.10 10.88 10.06
N LYS A 315 -20.99 10.79 10.80
CA LYS A 315 -20.01 11.86 10.92
C LYS A 315 -19.23 12.02 9.60
N GLY A 316 -18.88 13.23 9.28
CA GLY A 316 -18.01 13.54 8.16
C GLY A 316 -16.54 13.61 8.57
N THR A 317 -15.63 13.71 7.60
CA THR A 317 -14.18 13.92 7.85
C THR A 317 -13.92 15.15 8.72
N ALA A 318 -14.70 16.23 8.56
CA ALA A 318 -14.53 17.45 9.31
C ALA A 318 -14.85 17.32 10.82
N ASP A 319 -15.62 16.30 11.19
CA ASP A 319 -15.97 16.06 12.61
C ASP A 319 -14.81 15.48 13.43
N ASN A 320 -13.77 14.97 12.75
CA ASN A 320 -12.60 14.33 13.37
C ASN A 320 -12.97 13.26 14.42
N ASP A 321 -13.97 12.43 14.09
CA ASP A 321 -14.50 11.36 14.94
C ASP A 321 -14.54 10.01 14.18
N PRO A 322 -13.38 9.34 14.02
CA PRO A 322 -13.24 8.12 13.20
C PRO A 322 -14.17 6.98 13.61
N ALA A 323 -14.56 6.93 14.88
CA ALA A 323 -15.44 5.87 15.38
C ALA A 323 -16.87 5.98 14.88
N TYR A 324 -17.31 7.15 14.40
CA TYR A 324 -18.67 7.42 13.96
C TYR A 324 -18.75 7.97 12.53
N THR A 325 -17.61 7.98 11.82
CA THR A 325 -17.52 8.52 10.45
C THR A 325 -18.21 7.60 9.45
N ALA A 326 -18.85 8.20 8.44
CA ALA A 326 -19.46 7.52 7.31
C ALA A 326 -18.42 6.68 6.52
N ILE A 327 -18.87 5.59 5.90
CA ILE A 327 -18.00 4.60 5.24
C ILE A 327 -17.61 5.06 3.82
N GLY A 328 -16.33 4.99 3.49
CA GLY A 328 -15.81 5.28 2.16
C GLY A 328 -15.94 4.12 1.16
N ASP A 329 -15.63 4.38 -0.11
CA ASP A 329 -15.72 3.41 -1.19
C ASP A 329 -14.81 2.19 -0.96
N ARG A 330 -15.37 0.99 -1.12
CA ARG A 330 -14.69 -0.29 -0.84
C ARG A 330 -14.15 -0.44 0.58
N GLN A 331 -14.41 0.51 1.47
CA GLN A 331 -14.01 0.43 2.88
C GLN A 331 -14.83 -0.61 3.63
N TYR A 332 -14.22 -1.20 4.66
CA TYR A 332 -14.90 -2.00 5.67
C TYR A 332 -14.92 -1.26 7.00
N HIS A 333 -16.08 -1.18 7.62
CA HIS A 333 -16.20 -0.82 9.03
C HIS A 333 -16.43 -2.08 9.84
N HIS A 334 -15.59 -2.34 10.83
CA HIS A 334 -15.66 -3.51 11.69
C HIS A 334 -16.15 -3.12 13.09
N PHE A 335 -17.08 -3.90 13.61
CA PHE A 335 -17.62 -3.76 14.96
C PHE A 335 -17.50 -5.10 15.68
N THR A 336 -17.35 -5.07 17.00
CA THR A 336 -17.51 -6.25 17.84
C THR A 336 -18.93 -6.35 18.36
N LEU A 337 -19.39 -7.59 18.59
CA LEU A 337 -20.67 -7.92 19.21
C LEU A 337 -20.46 -9.11 20.14
N ASN A 338 -20.76 -8.96 21.43
CA ASN A 338 -20.75 -10.08 22.36
C ASN A 338 -22.14 -10.73 22.42
N ILE A 339 -22.24 -11.99 22.02
CA ILE A 339 -23.50 -12.75 22.04
C ILE A 339 -23.57 -13.59 23.30
N PRO A 340 -24.59 -13.40 24.18
CA PRO A 340 -24.77 -14.16 25.41
C PRO A 340 -25.09 -15.63 25.15
N LYS A 341 -24.74 -16.50 26.11
CA LYS A 341 -25.16 -17.90 26.10
C LYS A 341 -26.69 -18.02 26.16
N GLY A 342 -27.25 -18.85 25.26
CA GLY A 342 -28.69 -19.10 25.21
C GLY A 342 -29.47 -18.18 24.29
N THR A 343 -28.83 -17.25 23.59
CA THR A 343 -29.45 -16.45 22.55
C THR A 343 -29.98 -17.39 21.46
N LYS A 344 -31.27 -17.32 21.18
CA LYS A 344 -31.92 -18.16 20.15
C LYS A 344 -31.72 -17.57 18.76
N LYS A 345 -31.71 -16.24 18.67
CA LYS A 345 -31.57 -15.52 17.42
C LYS A 345 -30.87 -14.18 17.65
N ALA A 346 -29.92 -13.83 16.79
CA ALA A 346 -29.35 -12.49 16.68
C ALA A 346 -29.74 -11.90 15.34
N LYS A 347 -30.39 -10.73 15.37
CA LYS A 347 -30.79 -9.99 14.15
C LYS A 347 -30.00 -8.71 14.09
N ILE A 348 -29.26 -8.51 13.00
CA ILE A 348 -28.49 -7.29 12.70
C ILE A 348 -29.20 -6.59 11.54
N THR A 349 -29.54 -5.32 11.71
CA THR A 349 -30.19 -4.49 10.69
C THR A 349 -29.32 -3.30 10.35
N LEU A 350 -28.99 -3.18 9.09
CA LEU A 350 -28.29 -2.03 8.48
C LEU A 350 -29.35 -1.19 7.75
N LYS A 351 -29.34 0.13 7.96
CA LYS A 351 -30.21 1.07 7.23
C LYS A 351 -29.40 2.22 6.70
N GLY A 352 -29.58 2.54 5.42
CA GLY A 352 -29.15 3.80 4.82
C GLY A 352 -29.87 5.00 5.44
N ILE A 353 -29.33 6.17 5.21
CA ILE A 353 -29.95 7.45 5.60
C ILE A 353 -30.80 7.95 4.43
N GLU A 354 -32.00 8.44 4.73
CA GLU A 354 -32.90 9.00 3.74
C GLU A 354 -32.22 10.08 2.88
N GLY A 355 -32.42 10.03 1.58
CA GLY A 355 -31.77 10.91 0.60
C GLY A 355 -30.31 10.55 0.29
N LYS A 356 -29.77 9.46 0.88
CA LYS A 356 -28.44 8.87 0.62
C LYS A 356 -28.56 7.37 0.35
N ASP A 357 -29.64 6.93 -0.29
CA ASP A 357 -29.99 5.52 -0.55
C ASP A 357 -29.55 5.01 -1.94
N ASN A 358 -28.90 5.86 -2.72
CA ASN A 358 -28.36 5.55 -4.04
C ASN A 358 -26.97 4.85 -4.02
N PHE A 359 -26.59 4.31 -2.86
CA PHE A 359 -25.37 3.55 -2.66
C PHE A 359 -25.70 2.09 -2.37
N ASP A 360 -24.69 1.23 -2.55
CA ASP A 360 -24.75 -0.17 -2.20
C ASP A 360 -23.85 -0.47 -1.01
N LEU A 361 -24.42 -1.02 0.05
CA LEU A 361 -23.69 -1.49 1.22
C LEU A 361 -23.90 -3.00 1.37
N SER A 362 -22.94 -3.72 1.95
CA SER A 362 -23.06 -5.12 2.36
C SER A 362 -22.93 -5.23 3.88
N LEU A 363 -23.63 -6.22 4.44
CA LEU A 363 -23.58 -6.56 5.86
C LEU A 363 -23.05 -7.98 6.03
N LEU A 364 -22.01 -8.14 6.87
CA LEU A 364 -21.33 -9.41 7.08
C LEU A 364 -21.18 -9.70 8.58
N ALA A 365 -21.13 -10.99 8.94
CA ALA A 365 -20.88 -11.43 10.30
C ALA A 365 -19.96 -12.63 10.36
N LYS A 366 -19.05 -12.71 11.34
CA LYS A 366 -18.16 -13.85 11.57
C LYS A 366 -17.88 -14.01 13.07
N GLU A 367 -17.84 -15.26 13.51
CA GLU A 367 -17.44 -15.60 14.88
C GLU A 367 -15.92 -15.48 15.02
N GLY A 368 -15.45 -14.78 16.05
CA GLY A 368 -14.06 -14.79 16.53
C GLY A 368 -13.03 -14.06 15.67
N ASP A 369 -13.40 -13.54 14.49
CA ASP A 369 -12.46 -12.88 13.60
C ASP A 369 -13.17 -11.91 12.64
N PHE A 370 -12.43 -11.00 11.99
CA PHE A 370 -12.96 -10.03 11.04
C PHE A 370 -13.76 -10.70 9.90
N ALA A 371 -14.92 -10.13 9.60
CA ALA A 371 -15.78 -10.58 8.50
C ALA A 371 -15.43 -9.83 7.21
N PHE A 372 -14.94 -10.56 6.21
CA PHE A 372 -14.74 -10.09 4.84
C PHE A 372 -15.52 -11.00 3.88
N HIS A 373 -15.81 -10.53 2.68
CA HIS A 373 -16.57 -11.32 1.68
C HIS A 373 -16.01 -12.72 1.47
N GLN A 374 -14.68 -12.86 1.47
CA GLN A 374 -14.00 -14.13 1.23
C GLN A 374 -13.90 -15.01 2.47
N THR A 375 -14.17 -14.49 3.67
CA THR A 375 -13.91 -15.19 4.93
C THR A 375 -15.17 -15.64 5.67
N THR A 376 -16.36 -15.24 5.22
CA THR A 376 -17.64 -15.65 5.84
C THR A 376 -18.73 -15.89 4.81
N PRO A 377 -19.54 -16.96 4.98
CA PRO A 377 -20.78 -17.15 4.23
C PRO A 377 -21.95 -16.32 4.80
N LEU A 378 -21.84 -15.80 6.03
CA LEU A 378 -22.89 -15.03 6.69
C LEU A 378 -22.82 -13.57 6.20
N GLN A 379 -23.51 -13.29 5.10
CA GLN A 379 -23.51 -11.96 4.48
C GLN A 379 -24.81 -11.67 3.73
N ASP A 380 -25.22 -10.40 3.73
CA ASP A 380 -26.27 -9.85 2.87
C ASP A 380 -25.63 -8.86 1.91
N VAL A 381 -25.52 -9.24 0.66
CA VAL A 381 -24.91 -8.50 -0.45
C VAL A 381 -25.95 -8.07 -1.51
N SER A 382 -27.24 -8.08 -1.17
CA SER A 382 -28.30 -7.57 -2.02
C SER A 382 -28.06 -6.10 -2.40
N LEU A 383 -28.70 -5.57 -3.44
CA LEU A 383 -28.54 -4.18 -3.84
C LEU A 383 -29.15 -3.21 -2.80
N GLY A 384 -28.62 -2.01 -2.75
CA GLY A 384 -29.07 -0.91 -1.88
C GLY A 384 -28.42 -0.87 -0.50
N CYS A 385 -28.84 0.06 0.33
CA CYS A 385 -28.25 0.30 1.65
C CYS A 385 -28.92 -0.47 2.79
N ASN A 386 -30.12 -1.04 2.59
CA ASN A 386 -30.88 -1.68 3.66
C ASN A 386 -30.61 -3.19 3.67
N LYS A 387 -30.07 -3.70 4.78
CA LYS A 387 -29.71 -5.13 4.95
C LYS A 387 -30.30 -5.70 6.24
N THR A 388 -30.53 -6.99 6.22
CA THR A 388 -30.87 -7.73 7.44
C THR A 388 -30.16 -9.07 7.46
N LEU A 389 -29.35 -9.29 8.48
CA LEU A 389 -28.71 -10.56 8.72
C LEU A 389 -29.30 -11.20 9.98
N VAL A 390 -29.74 -12.47 9.85
CA VAL A 390 -30.29 -13.26 10.96
C VAL A 390 -29.35 -14.43 11.19
N ILE A 391 -28.92 -14.59 12.43
CA ILE A 391 -28.09 -15.70 12.89
C ILE A 391 -28.94 -16.52 13.87
N ASP A 392 -29.40 -17.70 13.40
CA ASP A 392 -30.19 -18.63 14.22
C ASP A 392 -29.25 -19.44 15.12
N ALA A 393 -29.63 -19.59 16.40
CA ALA A 393 -28.86 -20.29 17.41
C ALA A 393 -27.35 -19.94 17.41
N PRO A 394 -26.98 -18.64 17.48
CA PRO A 394 -25.60 -18.22 17.40
C PRO A 394 -24.78 -18.79 18.56
N LYS A 395 -23.51 -19.11 18.32
CA LYS A 395 -22.59 -19.44 19.39
C LYS A 395 -22.36 -18.24 20.29
N ALA A 396 -22.32 -18.49 21.60
CA ALA A 396 -21.99 -17.48 22.59
C ALA A 396 -20.51 -17.04 22.45
N GLY A 397 -20.25 -15.77 22.61
CA GLY A 397 -18.91 -15.19 22.55
C GLY A 397 -18.81 -13.99 21.61
N GLN A 398 -17.58 -13.65 21.24
CA GLN A 398 -17.29 -12.49 20.43
C GLN A 398 -17.52 -12.77 18.93
N TRP A 399 -18.32 -11.92 18.33
CA TRP A 399 -18.56 -11.86 16.88
C TRP A 399 -18.06 -10.54 16.32
N TYR A 400 -17.71 -10.55 15.04
CA TYR A 400 -17.38 -9.35 14.28
C TYR A 400 -18.49 -9.11 13.27
N ILE A 401 -19.03 -7.91 13.30
CA ILE A 401 -20.02 -7.42 12.35
C ILE A 401 -19.32 -6.40 11.46
N SER A 402 -19.39 -6.61 10.15
CA SER A 402 -18.74 -5.72 9.19
C SER A 402 -19.73 -5.14 8.21
N VAL A 403 -19.56 -3.87 7.89
CA VAL A 403 -20.23 -3.19 6.78
C VAL A 403 -19.20 -2.91 5.72
N CYS A 404 -19.50 -3.24 4.46
CA CYS A 404 -18.67 -2.88 3.32
C CYS A 404 -19.43 -1.94 2.40
N CYS A 405 -18.81 -0.88 1.92
CA CYS A 405 -19.36 -0.05 0.85
C CYS A 405 -19.01 -0.66 -0.51
N GLU A 406 -20.02 -1.13 -1.24
CA GLU A 406 -19.82 -1.74 -2.58
C GLU A 406 -19.73 -0.67 -3.69
N THR A 407 -20.32 0.49 -3.46
CA THR A 407 -20.18 1.62 -4.37
C THR A 407 -18.75 2.10 -4.40
N THR A 408 -18.26 2.40 -5.59
CA THR A 408 -16.89 2.89 -5.78
C THR A 408 -16.88 4.13 -6.67
N VAL A 409 -15.91 4.99 -6.47
CA VAL A 409 -15.62 6.10 -7.37
C VAL A 409 -15.30 5.58 -8.77
N GLU A 410 -15.76 6.29 -9.79
CA GLU A 410 -15.45 5.99 -11.18
C GLU A 410 -14.14 6.65 -11.59
N THR A 411 -13.29 5.87 -12.26
CA THR A 411 -11.96 6.33 -12.68
C THR A 411 -11.71 6.09 -14.16
N SER A 412 -10.86 6.95 -14.75
CA SER A 412 -10.31 6.77 -16.09
C SER A 412 -8.81 7.03 -16.10
N ASN A 413 -8.15 6.58 -17.17
CA ASN A 413 -6.74 6.90 -17.40
C ASN A 413 -6.64 8.27 -18.07
N GLY A 414 -6.14 9.24 -17.34
CA GLY A 414 -5.90 10.59 -17.82
C GLY A 414 -4.47 10.80 -18.34
N LYS A 415 -4.19 12.00 -18.76
CA LYS A 415 -2.88 12.40 -19.31
C LYS A 415 -1.75 12.27 -18.28
N TYR A 416 -2.02 12.49 -17.01
CA TYR A 416 -1.02 12.53 -15.94
C TYR A 416 -1.22 11.48 -14.85
N GLY A 417 -2.11 10.53 -15.07
CA GLY A 417 -2.44 9.49 -14.10
C GLY A 417 -3.92 9.18 -14.07
N THR A 418 -4.40 8.70 -12.94
CA THR A 418 -5.81 8.39 -12.73
C THR A 418 -6.62 9.66 -12.58
N GLU A 419 -7.73 9.75 -13.30
CA GLU A 419 -8.75 10.80 -13.19
C GLU A 419 -9.99 10.22 -12.52
N TYR A 420 -10.55 10.94 -11.56
CA TYR A 420 -11.75 10.57 -10.79
C TYR A 420 -12.94 11.31 -11.39
N ILE A 421 -13.76 10.59 -12.17
CA ILE A 421 -14.75 11.19 -13.10
C ILE A 421 -16.20 11.09 -12.64
N GLY A 422 -16.54 10.12 -11.78
CA GLY A 422 -17.91 9.93 -11.32
C GLY A 422 -17.99 9.35 -9.93
N ARG A 423 -19.15 9.47 -9.30
CA ARG A 423 -19.42 8.98 -7.93
C ARG A 423 -18.41 9.48 -6.88
N ARG A 424 -17.87 10.68 -7.07
CA ARG A 424 -16.90 11.27 -6.13
C ARG A 424 -17.50 11.53 -4.74
N ASP A 425 -18.83 11.63 -4.67
CA ASP A 425 -19.58 11.75 -3.43
C ASP A 425 -19.30 10.59 -2.43
N VAL A 426 -18.97 9.38 -2.92
CA VAL A 426 -18.61 8.25 -2.08
C VAL A 426 -17.28 8.45 -1.32
N LEU A 427 -16.40 9.31 -1.84
CA LEU A 427 -15.13 9.64 -1.18
C LEU A 427 -15.31 10.40 0.14
N ASN A 428 -16.44 11.10 0.30
CA ASN A 428 -16.83 11.76 1.55
C ASN A 428 -17.57 10.85 2.52
N GLY A 429 -17.85 9.62 2.10
CA GLY A 429 -18.49 8.58 2.89
C GLY A 429 -19.99 8.48 2.74
N VAL A 430 -20.47 7.24 2.88
CA VAL A 430 -21.89 6.83 2.85
C VAL A 430 -22.36 6.68 4.29
N PRO A 431 -23.31 7.51 4.75
CA PRO A 431 -23.83 7.42 6.11
C PRO A 431 -24.83 6.27 6.24
N TYR A 432 -24.82 5.61 7.40
CA TYR A 432 -25.71 4.50 7.71
C TYR A 432 -25.95 4.34 9.21
N THR A 433 -26.90 3.46 9.58
CA THR A 433 -27.13 3.04 10.96
C THR A 433 -27.11 1.52 11.10
N LEU A 434 -26.70 1.03 12.26
CA LEU A 434 -26.75 -0.37 12.65
C LEU A 434 -27.57 -0.57 13.91
N LEU A 435 -28.42 -1.60 13.92
CA LEU A 435 -29.16 -2.03 15.10
C LEU A 435 -29.02 -3.55 15.27
N VAL A 436 -28.73 -3.99 16.49
CA VAL A 436 -28.69 -5.41 16.85
C VAL A 436 -29.82 -5.69 17.84
N THR A 437 -30.56 -6.80 17.65
CA THR A 437 -31.54 -7.30 18.62
C THR A 437 -31.35 -8.80 18.84
N PHE A 438 -31.63 -9.26 20.07
CA PHE A 438 -31.59 -10.67 20.43
C PHE A 438 -33.00 -11.19 20.78
N GLU A 439 -33.23 -12.48 20.49
CA GLU A 439 -34.43 -13.24 20.87
C GLU A 439 -34.03 -14.52 21.63
#